data_2899e623e3f28ab27ac0bb7226f68eec
#
_entry.id   2899e623e3f28ab27ac0bb7226f68eec
#
_cell.length_a   1.000
_cell.length_b   1.000
_cell.length_c   1.000
_cell.angle_alpha   90.00
_cell.angle_beta   90.00
_cell.angle_gamma   90.00
#
_symmetry.space_group_name_H-M   'P 1'
#
loop_
_entity.id
_entity.type
_entity.pdbx_description
1 polymer ?
#
loop_
_entity_poly.entity_id
_entity_poly.type
_entity_poly.pdbx_seq_one_letter_code
_entity_poly.pdbx_strand_id
1 'polypeptide(L)'
;PVMSSAASDVYKRQLGTSIARPLIAKDQIRIAKKFNAYAVSHGSTGKGNDQVRFELGYHYFGPKIKVIAPWRIWKLKSRSDLINYAKKNKIEIPKDKKGAPPFSVDDNIFHTSTEGKLLENPKNSAPDFIFQRTVSPEKAPNKSSIVKIDFKSGDPIAVNGKKLSPSKLLGKLNDIAGKNAVGRVDLVENRFIGIKSRGVYETPGGTLLMHAHRAVESITLDKDTMHKKEKIMPRYCLLYTSDAADDIT
;
A
#
# COMPACT_ATOMS: atom_id res chain seq x y z
N PRO A 1 -4.10 1.99 -25.63
CA PRO A 1 -3.22 2.76 -24.74
C PRO A 1 -3.79 3.00 -23.35
N VAL A 2 -5.12 3.16 -23.23
CA VAL A 2 -5.78 3.47 -21.93
C VAL A 2 -5.79 2.27 -20.98
N MET A 3 -5.83 1.03 -21.48
CA MET A 3 -5.82 -0.17 -20.64
C MET A 3 -4.46 -0.44 -19.98
N SER A 4 -3.35 0.04 -20.53
CA SER A 4 -2.04 -0.14 -19.92
C SER A 4 -1.83 0.77 -18.71
N SER A 5 -2.47 1.93 -18.65
CA SER A 5 -2.37 2.85 -17.52
C SER A 5 -3.16 2.32 -16.31
N ALA A 6 -4.37 1.83 -16.49
CA ALA A 6 -5.20 1.29 -15.42
C ALA A 6 -4.55 0.05 -14.77
N ALA A 7 -4.01 -0.88 -15.57
CA ALA A 7 -3.26 -2.02 -15.04
C ALA A 7 -1.98 -1.58 -14.30
N SER A 8 -1.32 -0.52 -14.77
CA SER A 8 -0.15 0.07 -14.11
C SER A 8 -0.50 0.68 -12.75
N ASP A 9 -1.66 1.32 -12.63
CA ASP A 9 -2.10 1.99 -11.40
C ASP A 9 -2.50 0.99 -10.32
N VAL A 10 -3.14 -0.09 -10.69
CA VAL A 10 -3.46 -1.20 -9.78
C VAL A 10 -2.17 -1.80 -9.20
N TYR A 11 -1.12 -1.99 -10.01
CA TYR A 11 0.16 -2.51 -9.53
C TYR A 11 0.89 -1.61 -8.56
N LYS A 12 0.89 -0.32 -8.81
CA LYS A 12 1.66 0.64 -8.01
C LYS A 12 1.08 0.86 -6.62
N ARG A 13 -0.22 0.67 -6.45
CA ARG A 13 -0.95 1.20 -5.33
C ARG A 13 -1.41 0.18 -4.30
N GLN A 14 -1.94 -0.92 -4.74
CA GLN A 14 -2.77 -1.78 -3.91
C GLN A 14 -2.06 -3.01 -3.36
N LEU A 15 -1.02 -3.50 -4.02
CA LEU A 15 -0.30 -4.69 -3.58
C LEU A 15 0.38 -4.52 -2.22
N GLY A 16 0.87 -3.34 -1.90
CA GLY A 16 1.52 -3.10 -0.61
C GLY A 16 0.58 -3.34 0.57
N THR A 17 -0.60 -2.74 0.57
CA THR A 17 -1.58 -2.87 1.66
C THR A 17 -2.24 -4.25 1.67
N SER A 18 -2.63 -4.77 0.52
CA SER A 18 -3.29 -6.07 0.41
C SER A 18 -2.39 -7.25 0.78
N ILE A 19 -1.08 -7.16 0.56
CA ILE A 19 -0.12 -8.17 1.01
C ILE A 19 0.27 -7.95 2.48
N ALA A 20 0.43 -6.71 2.93
CA ALA A 20 0.87 -6.39 4.28
C ALA A 20 -0.10 -6.88 5.35
N ARG A 21 -1.42 -6.64 5.19
CA ARG A 21 -2.41 -7.01 6.22
C ARG A 21 -2.52 -8.52 6.45
N PRO A 22 -2.60 -9.39 5.44
CA PRO A 22 -2.55 -10.84 5.62
C PRO A 22 -1.25 -11.34 6.25
N LEU A 23 -0.10 -10.75 5.92
CA LEU A 23 1.19 -11.11 6.55
C LEU A 23 1.21 -10.74 8.02
N ILE A 24 0.74 -9.55 8.38
CA ILE A 24 0.62 -9.11 9.77
C ILE A 24 -0.34 -10.04 10.52
N ALA A 25 -1.49 -10.37 9.94
CA ALA A 25 -2.46 -11.29 10.54
C ALA A 25 -1.85 -12.68 10.79
N LYS A 26 -1.10 -13.22 9.83
CA LYS A 26 -0.36 -14.48 9.97
C LYS A 26 0.60 -14.45 11.14
N ASP A 27 1.40 -13.39 11.24
CA ASP A 27 2.38 -13.25 12.33
C ASP A 27 1.71 -13.04 13.69
N GLN A 28 0.64 -12.25 13.76
CA GLN A 28 -0.14 -12.09 14.99
C GLN A 28 -0.71 -13.43 15.48
N ILE A 29 -1.29 -14.24 14.59
CA ILE A 29 -1.77 -15.58 14.94
C ILE A 29 -0.64 -16.52 15.36
N ARG A 30 0.52 -16.47 14.70
CA ARG A 30 1.70 -17.23 15.09
C ARG A 30 2.16 -16.88 16.51
N ILE A 31 2.20 -15.58 16.81
CA ILE A 31 2.56 -15.07 18.15
C ILE A 31 1.48 -15.46 19.17
N ALA A 32 0.19 -15.29 18.85
CA ALA A 32 -0.91 -15.66 19.72
C ALA A 32 -0.85 -17.16 20.11
N LYS A 33 -0.59 -18.03 19.14
CA LYS A 33 -0.40 -19.47 19.40
C LYS A 33 0.80 -19.74 20.29
N LYS A 34 1.94 -19.07 20.04
CA LYS A 34 3.17 -19.22 20.85
C LYS A 34 2.96 -18.86 22.33
N PHE A 35 2.17 -17.83 22.60
CA PHE A 35 1.91 -17.35 23.95
C PHE A 35 0.56 -17.82 24.53
N ASN A 36 -0.10 -18.75 23.86
CA ASN A 36 -1.42 -19.27 24.23
C ASN A 36 -2.44 -18.13 24.49
N ALA A 37 -2.41 -17.10 23.64
CA ALA A 37 -3.27 -15.94 23.80
C ALA A 37 -4.72 -16.27 23.44
N TYR A 38 -5.65 -15.77 24.23
CA TYR A 38 -7.10 -15.97 24.03
C TYR A 38 -7.62 -15.25 22.77
N ALA A 39 -7.05 -14.11 22.42
CA ALA A 39 -7.54 -13.27 21.34
C ALA A 39 -6.41 -12.53 20.63
N VAL A 40 -6.69 -12.09 19.41
CA VAL A 40 -5.93 -11.06 18.67
C VAL A 40 -6.79 -9.82 18.51
N SER A 41 -6.16 -8.65 18.28
CA SER A 41 -6.88 -7.40 18.12
C SER A 41 -6.34 -6.59 16.94
N HIS A 42 -7.20 -5.81 16.30
CA HIS A 42 -6.82 -4.80 15.31
C HIS A 42 -7.59 -3.49 15.54
N GLY A 43 -6.97 -2.38 15.13
CA GLY A 43 -7.57 -1.04 15.22
C GLY A 43 -8.22 -0.54 13.93
N SER A 44 -8.46 -1.42 12.95
CA SER A 44 -9.06 -1.03 11.68
C SER A 44 -10.50 -0.55 11.86
N THR A 45 -10.87 0.48 11.11
CA THR A 45 -12.22 1.07 11.20
C THR A 45 -13.27 0.12 10.64
N GLY A 46 -14.49 0.18 11.18
CA GLY A 46 -15.59 -0.70 10.79
C GLY A 46 -16.16 -0.49 9.37
N LYS A 47 -15.62 0.47 8.62
CA LYS A 47 -16.04 0.78 7.22
C LYS A 47 -14.89 0.67 6.23
N GLY A 48 -13.71 0.17 6.67
CA GLY A 48 -12.52 0.09 5.86
C GLY A 48 -12.22 -1.35 5.41
N ASN A 49 -11.59 -1.50 4.24
CA ASN A 49 -11.19 -2.79 3.69
C ASN A 49 -10.14 -3.51 4.57
N ASP A 50 -9.38 -2.77 5.36
CA ASP A 50 -8.35 -3.35 6.22
C ASP A 50 -8.90 -4.27 7.31
N GLN A 51 -10.08 -3.95 7.85
CA GLN A 51 -10.77 -4.83 8.78
C GLN A 51 -11.02 -6.20 8.16
N VAL A 52 -11.56 -6.23 6.94
CA VAL A 52 -11.85 -7.47 6.21
C VAL A 52 -10.57 -8.26 5.98
N ARG A 53 -9.49 -7.62 5.53
CA ARG A 53 -8.19 -8.25 5.28
C ARG A 53 -7.59 -8.87 6.55
N PHE A 54 -7.64 -8.16 7.68
CA PHE A 54 -7.17 -8.71 8.96
C PHE A 54 -8.01 -9.91 9.39
N GLU A 55 -9.34 -9.77 9.38
CA GLU A 55 -10.21 -10.82 9.92
C GLU A 55 -10.23 -12.08 9.06
N LEU A 56 -10.23 -11.94 7.73
CA LEU A 56 -10.05 -13.10 6.85
C LEU A 56 -8.71 -13.80 7.12
N GLY A 57 -7.64 -13.03 7.30
CA GLY A 57 -6.33 -13.58 7.68
C GLY A 57 -6.38 -14.32 9.03
N TYR A 58 -6.98 -13.72 10.05
CA TYR A 58 -7.12 -14.38 11.35
C TYR A 58 -7.96 -15.65 11.28
N HIS A 59 -9.08 -15.59 10.56
CA HIS A 59 -9.93 -16.76 10.37
C HIS A 59 -9.20 -17.90 9.66
N TYR A 60 -8.43 -17.56 8.62
CA TYR A 60 -7.65 -18.55 7.87
C TYR A 60 -6.52 -19.19 8.70
N PHE A 61 -5.70 -18.37 9.38
CA PHE A 61 -4.52 -18.86 10.12
C PHE A 61 -4.82 -19.37 11.52
N GLY A 62 -5.93 -18.95 12.14
CA GLY A 62 -6.28 -19.29 13.51
C GLY A 62 -7.77 -19.20 13.81
N PRO A 63 -8.64 -20.03 13.19
CA PRO A 63 -10.10 -19.90 13.27
C PRO A 63 -10.67 -20.03 14.71
N LYS A 64 -9.90 -20.59 15.63
CA LYS A 64 -10.31 -20.74 17.05
C LYS A 64 -9.89 -19.56 17.93
N ILE A 65 -9.05 -18.64 17.44
CA ILE A 65 -8.59 -17.49 18.21
C ILE A 65 -9.62 -16.36 18.04
N LYS A 66 -10.07 -15.81 19.16
CA LYS A 66 -11.06 -14.73 19.17
C LYS A 66 -10.47 -13.45 18.57
N VAL A 67 -11.28 -12.71 17.83
CA VAL A 67 -10.91 -11.40 17.28
C VAL A 67 -11.59 -10.30 18.10
N ILE A 68 -10.83 -9.33 18.56
CA ILE A 68 -11.31 -8.12 19.24
C ILE A 68 -11.12 -6.94 18.29
N ALA A 69 -12.23 -6.40 17.82
CA ALA A 69 -12.27 -5.20 16.98
C ALA A 69 -12.90 -4.05 17.74
N PRO A 70 -12.11 -3.16 18.40
CA PRO A 70 -12.60 -2.10 19.26
C PRO A 70 -13.65 -1.19 18.60
N TRP A 71 -13.51 -0.89 17.32
CA TRP A 71 -14.47 -0.12 16.55
C TRP A 71 -15.91 -0.66 16.56
N ARG A 72 -16.08 -1.96 16.71
CA ARG A 72 -17.41 -2.58 16.80
C ARG A 72 -18.00 -2.52 18.19
N ILE A 73 -17.14 -2.37 19.19
CA ILE A 73 -17.51 -2.45 20.61
C ILE A 73 -17.65 -1.06 21.21
N TRP A 74 -16.79 -0.12 20.82
CA TRP A 74 -16.76 1.23 21.35
C TRP A 74 -17.83 2.11 20.70
N LYS A 75 -18.32 3.05 21.49
CA LYS A 75 -19.29 4.06 21.02
C LYS A 75 -18.63 5.25 20.30
N LEU A 76 -17.37 5.13 19.91
CA LEU A 76 -16.61 6.15 19.18
C LEU A 76 -16.92 6.04 17.69
N LYS A 77 -17.75 6.95 17.17
CA LYS A 77 -18.29 6.87 15.80
C LYS A 77 -17.59 7.82 14.82
N SER A 78 -16.83 8.77 15.33
CA SER A 78 -16.23 9.82 14.50
C SER A 78 -14.77 10.06 14.86
N ARG A 79 -14.04 10.73 13.95
CA ARG A 79 -12.67 11.19 14.23
C ARG A 79 -12.65 12.17 15.42
N SER A 80 -13.67 12.99 15.58
CA SER A 80 -13.78 13.91 16.72
C SER A 80 -13.87 13.16 18.04
N ASP A 81 -14.66 12.07 18.09
CA ASP A 81 -14.77 11.24 19.28
C ASP A 81 -13.43 10.61 19.65
N LEU A 82 -12.68 10.13 18.65
CA LEU A 82 -11.35 9.57 18.86
C LEU A 82 -10.35 10.60 19.38
N ILE A 83 -10.38 11.83 18.84
CA ILE A 83 -9.53 12.93 19.30
C ILE A 83 -9.87 13.29 20.75
N ASN A 84 -11.16 13.37 21.09
CA ASN A 84 -11.60 13.66 22.45
C ASN A 84 -11.22 12.54 23.42
N TYR A 85 -11.38 11.29 23.00
CA TYR A 85 -10.94 10.13 23.79
C TYR A 85 -9.41 10.17 24.03
N ALA A 86 -8.62 10.44 22.99
CA ALA A 86 -7.18 10.53 23.12
C ALA A 86 -6.76 11.67 24.08
N LYS A 87 -7.37 12.84 23.95
CA LYS A 87 -7.14 13.97 24.89
C LYS A 87 -7.49 13.60 26.33
N LYS A 88 -8.65 12.99 26.56
CA LYS A 88 -9.10 12.56 27.89
C LYS A 88 -8.14 11.56 28.53
N ASN A 89 -7.57 10.66 27.72
CA ASN A 89 -6.66 9.61 28.19
C ASN A 89 -5.18 9.98 28.06
N LYS A 90 -4.85 11.24 27.76
CA LYS A 90 -3.47 11.74 27.60
C LYS A 90 -2.67 10.97 26.55
N ILE A 91 -3.34 10.48 25.50
CA ILE A 91 -2.69 9.81 24.37
C ILE A 91 -2.21 10.91 23.41
N GLU A 92 -0.93 10.92 23.14
CA GLU A 92 -0.34 11.88 22.21
C GLU A 92 -0.81 11.61 20.78
N ILE A 93 -1.29 12.64 20.10
CA ILE A 93 -1.66 12.62 18.70
C ILE A 93 -0.65 13.47 17.95
N PRO A 94 0.08 12.91 16.95
CA PRO A 94 0.94 13.71 16.11
C PRO A 94 0.17 14.87 15.49
N LYS A 95 0.76 16.06 15.48
CA LYS A 95 0.19 17.26 14.84
C LYS A 95 0.92 17.51 13.54
N ASP A 96 0.22 18.02 12.53
CA ASP A 96 0.89 18.53 11.36
C ASP A 96 1.64 19.85 11.69
N LYS A 97 2.41 20.36 10.72
CA LYS A 97 3.18 21.61 10.89
C LYS A 97 2.33 22.83 11.23
N LYS A 98 1.00 22.76 11.04
CA LYS A 98 0.03 23.83 11.37
C LYS A 98 -0.77 23.53 12.64
N GLY A 99 -0.42 22.47 13.39
CA GLY A 99 -1.13 22.08 14.59
C GLY A 99 -2.48 21.39 14.36
N ALA A 100 -2.87 21.17 13.11
CA ALA A 100 -4.08 20.43 12.75
C ALA A 100 -3.85 18.91 12.84
N PRO A 101 -4.93 18.10 12.98
CA PRO A 101 -4.80 16.65 12.85
C PRO A 101 -4.11 16.27 11.55
N PRO A 102 -3.22 15.26 11.53
CA PRO A 102 -2.45 14.91 10.33
C PRO A 102 -3.36 14.37 9.22
N PHE A 103 -2.83 14.33 7.99
CA PHE A 103 -3.43 13.52 6.93
C PHE A 103 -3.53 12.06 7.39
N SER A 104 -4.44 11.30 6.77
CA SER A 104 -4.40 9.84 6.92
C SER A 104 -3.24 9.32 6.06
N VAL A 105 -2.25 8.72 6.70
CA VAL A 105 -1.06 8.21 6.03
C VAL A 105 -0.88 6.74 6.38
N ASP A 106 -0.85 5.89 5.36
CA ASP A 106 -0.42 4.50 5.47
C ASP A 106 0.96 4.37 4.84
N ASP A 107 1.93 3.90 5.63
CA ASP A 107 3.31 3.80 5.20
C ASP A 107 3.87 2.38 5.44
N ASN A 108 4.50 1.81 4.41
CA ASN A 108 5.22 0.56 4.48
C ASN A 108 6.42 0.59 3.51
N ILE A 109 7.26 -0.45 3.51
CA ILE A 109 8.46 -0.46 2.67
C ILE A 109 8.17 -0.35 1.17
N PHE A 110 6.98 -0.77 0.72
CA PHE A 110 6.63 -0.78 -0.69
C PHE A 110 6.06 0.56 -1.16
N HIS A 111 5.14 1.15 -0.38
CA HIS A 111 4.49 2.41 -0.75
C HIS A 111 4.09 3.25 0.46
N THR A 112 3.84 4.52 0.21
CA THR A 112 3.13 5.44 1.12
C THR A 112 1.85 5.91 0.43
N SER A 113 0.73 5.92 1.17
CA SER A 113 -0.52 6.52 0.71
C SER A 113 -0.92 7.66 1.64
N THR A 114 -1.42 8.75 1.07
CA THR A 114 -1.90 9.93 1.80
C THR A 114 -3.29 10.29 1.34
N GLU A 115 -4.23 10.43 2.28
CA GLU A 115 -5.64 10.70 2.03
C GLU A 115 -6.18 11.80 2.96
N GLY A 116 -7.33 12.37 2.59
CA GLY A 116 -8.13 13.25 3.44
C GLY A 116 -7.83 14.72 3.32
N LYS A 117 -8.49 15.55 4.15
CA LYS A 117 -8.36 17.00 4.20
C LYS A 117 -8.58 17.65 2.83
N LEU A 118 -7.63 18.52 2.42
CA LEU A 118 -7.70 19.23 1.14
C LEU A 118 -7.70 18.29 -0.09
N LEU A 119 -7.22 17.04 0.05
CA LEU A 119 -7.23 16.06 -1.04
C LEU A 119 -8.64 15.54 -1.35
N GLU A 120 -9.59 15.68 -0.43
CA GLU A 120 -10.98 15.28 -0.69
C GLU A 120 -11.63 16.12 -1.79
N ASN A 121 -11.16 17.35 -1.99
CA ASN A 121 -11.59 18.18 -3.11
C ASN A 121 -10.64 17.98 -4.31
N PRO A 122 -11.11 17.38 -5.41
CA PRO A 122 -10.27 17.11 -6.59
C PRO A 122 -9.78 18.37 -7.32
N LYS A 123 -10.35 19.54 -7.03
CA LYS A 123 -9.86 20.83 -7.57
C LYS A 123 -8.52 21.27 -6.95
N ASN A 124 -8.18 20.77 -5.76
CA ASN A 124 -6.93 21.13 -5.10
C ASN A 124 -5.81 20.24 -5.62
N SER A 125 -4.69 20.81 -6.04
CA SER A 125 -3.48 20.03 -6.30
C SER A 125 -2.92 19.47 -5.01
N ALA A 126 -2.28 18.31 -5.11
CA ALA A 126 -1.57 17.72 -3.99
C ALA A 126 -0.33 18.56 -3.65
N PRO A 127 -0.23 19.12 -2.42
CA PRO A 127 0.89 19.99 -2.08
C PRO A 127 2.17 19.17 -1.88
N ASP A 128 3.32 19.74 -2.23
CA ASP A 128 4.62 19.06 -2.16
C ASP A 128 4.95 18.48 -0.78
N PHE A 129 4.50 19.11 0.29
CA PHE A 129 4.84 18.67 1.65
C PHE A 129 4.21 17.34 2.07
N ILE A 130 3.23 16.83 1.33
CA ILE A 130 2.64 15.51 1.63
C ILE A 130 3.50 14.36 1.09
N PHE A 131 4.36 14.64 0.11
CA PHE A 131 5.28 13.64 -0.44
C PHE A 131 6.47 13.46 0.49
N GLN A 132 6.67 12.23 0.96
CA GLN A 132 7.68 11.90 1.97
C GLN A 132 8.86 11.11 1.40
N ARG A 133 8.65 10.42 0.28
CA ARG A 133 9.63 9.51 -0.33
C ARG A 133 10.24 10.03 -1.61
N THR A 134 9.61 11.00 -2.24
CA THR A 134 10.02 11.51 -3.55
C THR A 134 10.21 13.01 -3.50
N VAL A 135 11.25 13.48 -4.12
CA VAL A 135 11.41 14.91 -4.40
C VAL A 135 10.41 15.36 -5.48
N SER A 136 10.09 16.65 -5.55
CA SER A 136 9.28 17.15 -6.67
C SER A 136 10.05 17.05 -8.00
N PRO A 137 9.36 16.93 -9.15
CA PRO A 137 10.01 16.85 -10.45
C PRO A 137 11.00 18.01 -10.70
N GLU A 138 10.65 19.20 -10.23
CA GLU A 138 11.47 20.43 -10.38
C GLU A 138 12.77 20.36 -9.57
N LYS A 139 12.80 19.55 -8.51
CA LYS A 139 13.97 19.34 -7.64
C LYS A 139 14.76 18.08 -8.00
N ALA A 140 14.28 17.32 -8.98
CA ALA A 140 14.99 16.15 -9.46
C ALA A 140 16.29 16.52 -10.15
N PRO A 141 17.33 15.65 -10.14
CA PRO A 141 18.56 15.90 -10.87
C PRO A 141 18.32 16.03 -12.37
N ASN A 142 18.96 17.01 -13.02
CA ASN A 142 18.91 17.16 -14.48
C ASN A 142 19.64 16.03 -15.23
N LYS A 143 20.54 15.31 -14.53
CA LYS A 143 21.28 14.17 -15.09
C LYS A 143 20.53 12.88 -14.82
N SER A 144 20.31 12.08 -15.84
CA SER A 144 19.68 10.75 -15.72
C SER A 144 20.53 9.81 -14.84
N SER A 145 19.85 8.98 -14.03
CA SER A 145 20.47 7.93 -13.24
C SER A 145 20.21 6.57 -13.89
N ILE A 146 21.27 5.85 -14.25
CA ILE A 146 21.17 4.50 -14.78
C ILE A 146 21.17 3.51 -13.60
N VAL A 147 20.18 2.62 -13.58
CA VAL A 147 20.06 1.57 -12.55
C VAL A 147 20.11 0.20 -13.22
N LYS A 148 21.07 -0.62 -12.81
CA LYS A 148 21.15 -2.02 -13.22
C LYS A 148 20.51 -2.90 -12.15
N ILE A 149 19.54 -3.73 -12.53
CA ILE A 149 18.88 -4.71 -11.65
C ILE A 149 19.11 -6.09 -12.22
N ASP A 150 19.72 -6.97 -11.44
CA ASP A 150 19.95 -8.35 -11.84
C ASP A 150 18.81 -9.23 -11.33
N PHE A 151 18.26 -10.08 -12.22
CA PHE A 151 17.18 -11.01 -11.90
C PHE A 151 17.67 -12.46 -11.97
N LYS A 152 17.09 -13.33 -11.15
CA LYS A 152 17.27 -14.78 -11.21
C LYS A 152 15.91 -15.45 -11.01
N SER A 153 15.47 -16.24 -11.98
CA SER A 153 14.16 -16.92 -11.94
C SER A 153 12.97 -15.98 -11.62
N GLY A 154 13.02 -14.74 -12.15
CA GLY A 154 12.01 -13.72 -11.94
C GLY A 154 12.23 -12.84 -10.71
N ASP A 155 13.07 -13.24 -9.75
CA ASP A 155 13.33 -12.46 -8.53
C ASP A 155 14.49 -11.46 -8.73
N PRO A 156 14.36 -10.21 -8.28
CA PRO A 156 15.47 -9.26 -8.27
C PRO A 156 16.45 -9.62 -7.16
N ILE A 157 17.73 -9.81 -7.50
CA ILE A 157 18.75 -10.28 -6.57
C ILE A 157 19.88 -9.28 -6.30
N ALA A 158 20.08 -8.31 -7.20
CA ALA A 158 21.13 -7.31 -7.05
C ALA A 158 20.74 -5.96 -7.66
N VAL A 159 21.32 -4.89 -7.14
CA VAL A 159 21.22 -3.53 -7.69
C VAL A 159 22.64 -3.00 -7.89
N ASN A 160 22.95 -2.55 -9.11
CA ASN A 160 24.25 -2.03 -9.51
C ASN A 160 25.42 -2.98 -9.13
N GLY A 161 25.23 -4.29 -9.38
CA GLY A 161 26.20 -5.35 -9.09
C GLY A 161 26.29 -5.79 -7.62
N LYS A 162 25.57 -5.13 -6.69
CA LYS A 162 25.58 -5.51 -5.28
C LYS A 162 24.39 -6.40 -4.95
N LYS A 163 24.65 -7.63 -4.53
CA LYS A 163 23.63 -8.55 -4.01
C LYS A 163 23.06 -8.02 -2.69
N LEU A 164 21.76 -8.03 -2.54
CA LEU A 164 21.05 -7.50 -1.39
C LEU A 164 19.89 -8.44 -1.00
N SER A 165 19.52 -8.42 0.29
CA SER A 165 18.27 -9.05 0.70
C SER A 165 17.07 -8.30 0.11
N PRO A 166 15.90 -8.96 -0.09
CA PRO A 166 14.73 -8.33 -0.74
C PRO A 166 14.35 -6.98 -0.16
N SER A 167 14.32 -6.85 1.18
CA SER A 167 13.99 -5.59 1.86
C SER A 167 15.04 -4.50 1.61
N LYS A 168 16.33 -4.83 1.70
CA LYS A 168 17.43 -3.88 1.42
C LYS A 168 17.47 -3.48 -0.05
N LEU A 169 17.15 -4.40 -0.95
CA LEU A 169 17.06 -4.15 -2.38
C LEU A 169 15.95 -3.13 -2.68
N LEU A 170 14.75 -3.37 -2.16
CA LEU A 170 13.63 -2.46 -2.33
C LEU A 170 13.91 -1.09 -1.69
N GLY A 171 14.48 -1.05 -0.48
CA GLY A 171 14.92 0.19 0.15
C GLY A 171 15.89 0.98 -0.72
N LYS A 172 16.90 0.32 -1.29
CA LYS A 172 17.86 0.94 -2.21
C LYS A 172 17.21 1.51 -3.46
N LEU A 173 16.24 0.80 -4.03
CA LEU A 173 15.48 1.27 -5.19
C LEU A 173 14.55 2.44 -4.82
N ASN A 174 13.96 2.42 -3.63
CA ASN A 174 13.19 3.55 -3.11
C ASN A 174 14.05 4.82 -3.05
N ASP A 175 15.27 4.73 -2.52
CA ASP A 175 16.18 5.87 -2.41
C ASP A 175 16.57 6.44 -3.79
N ILE A 176 16.87 5.56 -4.75
CA ILE A 176 17.25 5.98 -6.10
C ILE A 176 16.07 6.63 -6.81
N ALA A 177 14.92 5.95 -6.84
CA ALA A 177 13.73 6.44 -7.53
C ALA A 177 13.18 7.71 -6.90
N GLY A 178 13.14 7.77 -5.56
CA GLY A 178 12.65 8.93 -4.83
C GLY A 178 13.46 10.20 -5.11
N LYS A 179 14.80 10.08 -5.16
CA LYS A 179 15.69 11.18 -5.54
C LYS A 179 15.51 11.68 -6.97
N ASN A 180 14.99 10.82 -7.84
CA ASN A 180 14.73 11.12 -9.25
C ASN A 180 13.24 11.42 -9.52
N ALA A 181 12.46 11.75 -8.50
CA ALA A 181 11.02 12.08 -8.58
C ALA A 181 10.16 10.98 -9.23
N VAL A 182 10.57 9.73 -9.14
CA VAL A 182 9.86 8.58 -9.73
C VAL A 182 8.92 7.95 -8.71
N GLY A 183 7.69 7.64 -9.12
CA GLY A 183 6.76 6.81 -8.35
C GLY A 183 5.61 7.54 -7.68
N ARG A 184 5.33 8.80 -8.03
CA ARG A 184 4.14 9.53 -7.56
C ARG A 184 2.91 9.16 -8.39
N VAL A 185 1.78 8.97 -7.73
CA VAL A 185 0.47 8.76 -8.37
C VAL A 185 -0.58 9.51 -7.57
N ASP A 186 -1.37 10.33 -8.26
CA ASP A 186 -2.52 11.04 -7.70
C ASP A 186 -3.76 10.61 -8.47
N LEU A 187 -4.72 9.99 -7.78
CA LEU A 187 -5.87 9.44 -8.48
C LEU A 187 -7.11 9.34 -7.58
N VAL A 188 -8.27 9.29 -8.25
CA VAL A 188 -9.55 9.01 -7.62
C VAL A 188 -9.91 7.54 -7.87
N GLU A 189 -10.21 6.83 -6.81
CA GLU A 189 -10.61 5.42 -6.82
C GLU A 189 -12.03 5.21 -6.30
N ASN A 190 -12.58 4.05 -6.56
CA ASN A 190 -13.80 3.58 -5.91
C ASN A 190 -13.44 2.83 -4.64
N ARG A 191 -14.16 3.10 -3.54
CA ARG A 191 -14.16 2.23 -2.37
C ARG A 191 -15.22 1.14 -2.58
N PHE A 192 -15.06 0.04 -1.86
CA PHE A 192 -15.98 -1.09 -1.81
C PHE A 192 -17.46 -0.68 -1.77
N ILE A 193 -17.82 0.23 -0.92
CA ILE A 193 -19.19 0.75 -0.79
C ILE A 193 -19.59 1.73 -1.91
N GLY A 194 -18.87 1.78 -3.03
CA GLY A 194 -19.16 2.65 -4.18
C GLY A 194 -18.79 4.13 -4.01
N ILE A 195 -18.21 4.52 -2.88
CA ILE A 195 -17.81 5.91 -2.64
C ILE A 195 -16.50 6.20 -3.34
N LYS A 196 -16.42 7.32 -4.06
CA LYS A 196 -15.18 7.86 -4.61
C LYS A 196 -14.25 8.36 -3.50
N SER A 197 -12.96 8.03 -3.59
CA SER A 197 -11.94 8.52 -2.68
C SER A 197 -10.70 8.88 -3.46
N ARG A 198 -10.12 10.05 -3.17
CA ARG A 198 -8.84 10.44 -3.75
C ARG A 198 -7.71 10.06 -2.81
N GLY A 199 -6.70 9.40 -3.36
CA GLY A 199 -5.47 9.11 -2.66
C GLY A 199 -4.25 9.55 -3.46
N VAL A 200 -3.23 9.98 -2.75
CA VAL A 200 -1.91 10.28 -3.31
C VAL A 200 -0.93 9.22 -2.83
N TYR A 201 -0.24 8.61 -3.76
CA TYR A 201 0.60 7.45 -3.53
C TYR A 201 2.03 7.72 -3.96
N GLU A 202 2.97 7.15 -3.22
CA GLU A 202 4.39 7.13 -3.57
C GLU A 202 4.89 5.69 -3.54
N THR A 203 5.31 5.18 -4.70
CA THR A 203 5.83 3.81 -4.85
C THR A 203 7.14 3.83 -5.66
N PRO A 204 8.18 4.50 -5.18
CA PRO A 204 9.36 4.75 -5.99
C PRO A 204 10.08 3.47 -6.43
N GLY A 205 10.54 2.64 -5.50
CA GLY A 205 11.24 1.40 -5.81
C GLY A 205 10.36 0.36 -6.51
N GLY A 206 9.08 0.27 -6.13
CA GLY A 206 8.12 -0.60 -6.81
C GLY A 206 7.91 -0.21 -8.27
N THR A 207 7.92 1.08 -8.58
CA THR A 207 7.84 1.58 -9.97
C THR A 207 9.04 1.14 -10.79
N LEU A 208 10.27 1.28 -10.25
CA LEU A 208 11.48 0.79 -10.94
C LEU A 208 11.44 -0.73 -11.15
N LEU A 209 11.09 -1.49 -10.11
CA LEU A 209 10.99 -2.96 -10.21
C LEU A 209 9.99 -3.39 -11.26
N MET A 210 8.83 -2.76 -11.30
CA MET A 210 7.80 -3.09 -12.28
C MET A 210 8.27 -2.84 -13.72
N HIS A 211 8.91 -1.70 -13.98
CA HIS A 211 9.44 -1.39 -15.31
C HIS A 211 10.54 -2.36 -15.71
N ALA A 212 11.49 -2.64 -14.80
CA ALA A 212 12.58 -3.58 -15.06
C ALA A 212 12.08 -5.00 -15.27
N HIS A 213 11.14 -5.47 -14.43
CA HIS A 213 10.56 -6.80 -14.54
C HIS A 213 9.79 -6.98 -15.85
N ARG A 214 8.98 -6.00 -16.25
CA ARG A 214 8.27 -6.02 -17.54
C ARG A 214 9.23 -6.05 -18.73
N ALA A 215 10.35 -5.33 -18.66
CA ALA A 215 11.37 -5.38 -19.71
C ALA A 215 11.99 -6.78 -19.83
N VAL A 216 12.26 -7.46 -18.71
CA VAL A 216 12.73 -8.85 -18.71
C VAL A 216 11.65 -9.79 -19.23
N GLU A 217 10.41 -9.67 -18.81
CA GLU A 217 9.29 -10.48 -19.29
C GLU A 217 9.08 -10.36 -20.80
N SER A 218 9.23 -9.16 -21.35
CA SER A 218 9.03 -8.92 -22.79
C SER A 218 10.00 -9.69 -23.68
N ILE A 219 11.14 -10.09 -23.15
CA ILE A 219 12.16 -10.87 -23.89
C ILE A 219 12.26 -12.35 -23.46
N THR A 220 11.58 -12.73 -22.39
CA THR A 220 11.67 -14.09 -21.83
C THR A 220 10.35 -14.88 -21.90
N LEU A 221 9.21 -14.21 -21.88
CA LEU A 221 7.90 -14.86 -21.98
C LEU A 221 7.48 -15.03 -23.44
N ASP A 222 6.96 -16.21 -23.77
CA ASP A 222 6.28 -16.43 -25.04
C ASP A 222 4.95 -15.64 -25.10
N LYS A 223 4.46 -15.44 -26.32
CA LYS A 223 3.26 -14.65 -26.60
C LYS A 223 2.04 -15.14 -25.83
N ASP A 224 1.80 -16.45 -25.78
CA ASP A 224 0.59 -17.02 -25.17
C ASP A 224 0.61 -16.88 -23.64
N THR A 225 1.76 -17.08 -23.03
CA THR A 225 1.98 -16.84 -21.59
C THR A 225 1.79 -15.37 -21.24
N MET A 226 2.33 -14.46 -22.05
CA MET A 226 2.15 -13.02 -21.86
C MET A 226 0.66 -12.63 -21.90
N HIS A 227 -0.06 -13.06 -22.92
CA HIS A 227 -1.50 -12.76 -23.06
C HIS A 227 -2.34 -13.40 -21.95
N LYS A 228 -2.04 -14.61 -21.50
CA LYS A 228 -2.71 -15.25 -20.35
C LYS A 228 -2.47 -14.44 -19.07
N LYS A 229 -1.23 -14.04 -18.83
CA LYS A 229 -0.87 -13.18 -17.70
C LYS A 229 -1.66 -11.87 -17.71
N GLU A 230 -1.71 -11.17 -18.85
CA GLU A 230 -2.44 -9.91 -18.98
C GLU A 230 -3.95 -10.05 -18.72
N LYS A 231 -4.55 -11.19 -19.08
CA LYS A 231 -5.96 -11.49 -18.77
C LYS A 231 -6.23 -11.81 -17.31
N ILE A 232 -5.28 -12.47 -16.65
CA ILE A 232 -5.43 -12.88 -15.23
C ILE A 232 -5.11 -11.72 -14.28
N MET A 233 -4.14 -10.89 -14.64
CA MET A 233 -3.64 -9.83 -13.76
C MET A 233 -4.72 -8.86 -13.26
N PRO A 234 -5.67 -8.37 -14.06
CA PRO A 234 -6.72 -7.51 -13.55
C PRO A 234 -7.57 -8.21 -12.47
N ARG A 235 -7.90 -9.49 -12.69
CA ARG A 235 -8.66 -10.28 -11.70
C ARG A 235 -7.87 -10.52 -10.42
N TYR A 236 -6.59 -10.88 -10.54
CA TYR A 236 -5.72 -11.06 -9.39
C TYR A 236 -5.58 -9.76 -8.59
N CYS A 237 -5.37 -8.66 -9.27
CA CYS A 237 -5.28 -7.36 -8.65
C CYS A 237 -6.59 -6.95 -7.98
N LEU A 238 -7.73 -7.13 -8.63
CA LEU A 238 -9.04 -6.84 -8.07
C LEU A 238 -9.34 -7.75 -6.87
N LEU A 239 -9.05 -9.03 -6.95
CA LEU A 239 -9.32 -10.00 -5.89
C LEU A 239 -8.57 -9.68 -4.58
N TYR A 240 -7.34 -9.17 -4.68
CA TYR A 240 -6.48 -8.92 -3.51
C TYR A 240 -6.36 -7.46 -3.11
N THR A 241 -6.75 -6.53 -3.96
CA THR A 241 -6.37 -5.12 -3.80
C THR A 241 -7.51 -4.14 -3.76
N SER A 242 -8.58 -4.40 -4.43
CA SER A 242 -9.80 -3.64 -4.38
C SER A 242 -10.93 -4.52 -3.89
N ASP A 243 -12.03 -3.97 -3.78
CA ASP A 243 -13.33 -4.34 -3.37
C ASP A 243 -13.94 -5.61 -3.99
N ALA A 244 -13.15 -6.40 -4.71
CA ALA A 244 -13.57 -7.63 -5.37
C ALA A 244 -13.96 -8.79 -4.41
N ALA A 245 -13.88 -8.58 -3.12
CA ALA A 245 -14.51 -9.49 -2.15
C ALA A 245 -16.04 -9.52 -2.30
N ASP A 246 -16.61 -8.62 -3.11
CA ASP A 246 -18.05 -8.44 -3.24
C ASP A 246 -18.65 -8.88 -4.56
N ASP A 247 -17.81 -9.13 -5.57
CA ASP A 247 -18.28 -9.75 -6.82
C ASP A 247 -18.47 -11.29 -6.69
N ILE A 248 -18.44 -11.83 -5.45
CA ILE A 248 -18.65 -13.26 -5.14
C ILE A 248 -19.93 -13.42 -4.30
N THR A 249 -20.99 -12.74 -4.68
CA THR A 249 -22.36 -13.10 -4.23
C THR A 249 -23.22 -13.46 -5.42
#